data_c85a0a76e7ced5f248deb45f2657f4eb
#
_entry.id   c85a0a76e7ced5f248deb45f2657f4eb
#
_cell.length_a   1.000
_cell.length_b   1.000
_cell.length_c   1.000
_cell.angle_alpha   90.00
_cell.angle_beta   90.00
_cell.angle_gamma   90.00
#
_symmetry.space_group_name_H-M   'P 1'
#
loop_
_entity.id
_entity.type
_entity.pdbx_description
1 polymer ?
#
loop_
_entity_poly.entity_id
_entity_poly.type
_entity_poly.pdbx_seq_one_letter_code
_entity_poly.pdbx_strand_id
1 'polypeptide(L)'
;LLHTIPYEEAGELGEIFKMSKTESKGNTVNRVQQIKKILVAEDVESNFILLKNLIGREYTLLWAKDGVEAIEMYKQYQPDLILMDIKMPRMDGLEATHIIRSYSKEVPIIALTAYAFETDKELALEMGCNDFVTKPVSKEALEKALEKFSV
;
A
#
# COMPACT_ATOMS: atom_id res chain seq x y z
N LEU A 1 -6.78 -5.73 16.61
CA LEU A 1 -6.02 -5.24 16.02
C LEU A 1 -5.83 -5.92 14.80
N LEU A 2 -5.17 -6.46 14.40
CA LEU A 2 -4.97 -6.91 13.24
C LEU A 2 -5.87 -7.81 12.85
N HIS A 3 -6.45 -8.17 13.52
CA HIS A 3 -7.39 -8.82 13.51
C HIS A 3 -8.21 -8.81 12.36
N THR A 4 -8.66 -7.95 12.05
CA THR A 4 -9.59 -7.88 11.12
C THR A 4 -9.22 -8.33 9.86
N ILE A 5 -8.21 -8.11 9.44
CA ILE A 5 -7.92 -8.38 8.20
C ILE A 5 -7.39 -9.62 8.09
N PRO A 6 -6.64 -9.95 8.87
CA PRO A 6 -5.84 -11.03 8.73
C PRO A 6 -6.43 -12.32 8.51
N TYR A 7 -7.56 -12.55 9.03
CA TYR A 7 -8.05 -13.78 8.92
C TYR A 7 -8.39 -14.18 7.53
N GLU A 8 -9.06 -13.39 6.86
CA GLU A 8 -9.40 -13.70 5.55
C GLU A 8 -8.25 -13.61 4.66
N GLU A 9 -7.43 -12.65 4.91
CA GLU A 9 -6.31 -12.46 4.09
C GLU A 9 -5.38 -13.63 4.14
N ALA A 10 -5.23 -14.19 5.26
CA ALA A 10 -4.30 -15.28 5.41
C ALA A 10 -4.66 -16.43 4.50
N GLY A 11 -5.92 -16.69 4.38
CA GLY A 11 -6.34 -17.76 3.53
C GLY A 11 -6.07 -17.49 2.08
N GLU A 12 -6.45 -16.32 1.65
CA GLU A 12 -6.22 -15.96 0.30
C GLU A 12 -4.76 -15.89 -0.05
N LEU A 13 -3.99 -15.36 0.85
CA LEU A 13 -2.59 -15.25 0.59
C LEU A 13 -1.93 -16.62 0.45
N GLY A 14 -2.42 -17.56 1.19
CA GLY A 14 -1.88 -18.88 1.09
C GLY A 14 -2.05 -19.46 -0.29
N GLU A 15 -3.21 -19.27 -0.87
CA GLU A 15 -3.42 -19.77 -2.15
C GLU A 15 -2.69 -19.02 -3.22
N ILE A 16 -2.67 -17.71 -3.11
CA ILE A 16 -1.97 -16.90 -4.08
C ILE A 16 -0.50 -17.27 -4.05
N PHE A 17 0.02 -17.49 -2.87
CA PHE A 17 1.41 -17.80 -2.74
C PHE A 17 1.72 -19.13 -3.42
N LYS A 18 0.86 -20.11 -3.30
CA LYS A 18 1.10 -21.36 -3.93
C LYS A 18 1.09 -21.21 -5.43
N MET A 19 0.16 -20.48 -5.95
CA MET A 19 0.09 -20.29 -7.36
C MET A 19 1.31 -19.57 -7.88
N SER A 20 1.76 -18.59 -7.14
CA SER A 20 2.91 -17.86 -7.58
C SER A 20 4.12 -18.76 -7.64
N LYS A 21 4.27 -19.62 -6.68
CA LYS A 21 5.40 -20.48 -6.67
C LYS A 21 5.37 -21.38 -7.86
N THR A 22 4.23 -21.87 -8.18
CA THR A 22 4.10 -22.77 -9.29
C THR A 22 4.44 -22.07 -10.58
N GLU A 23 3.95 -20.89 -10.73
CA GLU A 23 4.23 -20.17 -11.93
C GLU A 23 5.66 -19.79 -12.08
N SER A 24 6.26 -19.38 -11.02
CA SER A 24 7.60 -18.91 -11.15
C SER A 24 8.53 -20.02 -11.50
N LYS A 25 8.12 -21.27 -11.30
CA LYS A 25 8.98 -22.28 -11.63
C LYS A 25 9.22 -22.24 -13.09
N GLY A 26 8.33 -21.92 -13.90
CA GLY A 26 8.52 -21.96 -15.27
C GLY A 26 9.02 -20.66 -15.83
N ASN A 27 9.05 -19.67 -15.05
CA ASN A 27 9.38 -18.48 -15.62
C ASN A 27 10.16 -17.60 -14.85
N THR A 28 11.27 -17.91 -14.54
CA THR A 28 11.99 -17.11 -13.66
C THR A 28 12.53 -15.90 -14.28
N VAL A 29 12.66 -15.90 -15.46
CA VAL A 29 13.27 -14.86 -16.07
C VAL A 29 12.68 -13.56 -15.94
N ASN A 30 11.58 -13.43 -16.11
CA ASN A 30 11.04 -12.24 -16.10
C ASN A 30 10.41 -11.87 -15.04
N ARG A 31 10.69 -11.45 -14.30
CA ARG A 31 10.19 -11.05 -13.33
C ARG A 31 9.59 -9.81 -13.27
N VAL A 32 8.64 -9.51 -13.77
CA VAL A 32 7.97 -8.33 -13.68
C VAL A 32 7.23 -8.47 -12.43
N GLN A 33 7.44 -7.68 -11.46
CA GLN A 33 6.81 -7.80 -10.24
C GLN A 33 5.41 -7.39 -10.35
N GLN A 34 4.47 -8.21 -10.21
CA GLN A 34 3.10 -7.86 -10.22
C GLN A 34 2.64 -7.48 -8.86
N ILE A 35 1.89 -6.40 -8.73
CA ILE A 35 1.35 -5.98 -7.47
C ILE A 35 0.14 -6.84 -7.16
N LYS A 36 0.15 -7.51 -6.04
CA LYS A 36 -0.99 -8.31 -5.62
C LYS A 36 -1.49 -7.92 -4.25
N LYS A 37 -0.60 -7.58 -3.35
CA LYS A 37 -0.93 -7.29 -1.99
C LYS A 37 -0.61 -5.84 -1.69
N ILE A 38 -1.60 -5.07 -1.29
CA ILE A 38 -1.43 -3.65 -1.02
C ILE A 38 -1.75 -3.36 0.44
N LEU A 39 -0.83 -2.71 1.13
CA LEU A 39 -1.06 -2.29 2.50
C LEU A 39 -1.65 -0.88 2.44
N VAL A 40 -2.81 -0.70 3.06
CA VAL A 40 -3.45 0.59 3.10
C VAL A 40 -3.36 1.13 4.53
N ALA A 41 -2.70 2.24 4.72
CA ALA A 41 -2.62 2.90 6.01
C ALA A 41 -3.61 4.04 6.01
N GLU A 42 -4.68 3.92 6.75
CA GLU A 42 -5.76 4.87 6.75
C GLU A 42 -6.50 4.76 8.08
N ASP A 43 -6.62 5.84 8.83
CA ASP A 43 -7.21 5.78 10.16
C ASP A 43 -8.73 5.80 10.15
N VAL A 44 -9.36 6.22 9.06
CA VAL A 44 -10.81 6.31 9.00
C VAL A 44 -11.37 5.13 8.23
N GLU A 45 -12.16 4.33 8.90
CA GLU A 45 -12.67 3.11 8.29
C GLU A 45 -13.43 3.34 6.98
N SER A 46 -14.25 4.37 6.92
CA SER A 46 -15.01 4.63 5.71
C SER A 46 -14.09 4.92 4.53
N ASN A 47 -12.94 5.52 4.77
CA ASN A 47 -11.99 5.78 3.70
C ASN A 47 -11.34 4.47 3.24
N PHE A 48 -11.08 3.57 4.18
CA PHE A 48 -10.54 2.26 3.82
C PHE A 48 -11.57 1.49 3.00
N ILE A 49 -12.84 1.55 3.41
CA ILE A 49 -13.90 0.85 2.70
C ILE A 49 -14.05 1.41 1.29
N LEU A 50 -13.89 2.71 1.12
CA LEU A 50 -13.92 3.30 -0.19
C LEU A 50 -12.84 2.69 -1.08
N LEU A 51 -11.62 2.59 -0.58
CA LEU A 51 -10.53 2.03 -1.35
C LEU A 51 -10.81 0.55 -1.66
N LYS A 52 -11.38 -0.14 -0.69
CA LYS A 52 -11.71 -1.55 -0.89
C LYS A 52 -12.73 -1.70 -2.00
N ASN A 53 -13.70 -0.79 -2.08
CA ASN A 53 -14.68 -0.85 -3.14
C ASN A 53 -14.07 -0.50 -4.49
N LEU A 54 -13.08 0.37 -4.50
CA LEU A 54 -12.48 0.79 -5.76
C LEU A 54 -11.55 -0.27 -6.34
N ILE A 55 -10.73 -0.88 -5.51
CA ILE A 55 -9.71 -1.79 -6.02
C ILE A 55 -9.66 -3.15 -5.34
N GLY A 56 -10.54 -3.42 -4.42
CA GLY A 56 -10.46 -4.66 -3.65
C GLY A 56 -10.69 -5.94 -4.43
N ARG A 57 -11.20 -5.83 -5.66
CA ARG A 57 -11.40 -7.03 -6.43
C ARG A 57 -10.13 -7.45 -7.14
N GLU A 58 -9.28 -6.51 -7.44
CA GLU A 58 -8.04 -6.81 -8.14
C GLU A 58 -6.87 -7.01 -7.23
N TYR A 59 -6.93 -6.53 -6.01
CA TYR A 59 -5.80 -6.61 -5.09
C TYR A 59 -6.24 -7.07 -3.72
N THR A 60 -5.36 -7.75 -3.01
CA THR A 60 -5.59 -8.12 -1.63
C THR A 60 -5.18 -6.92 -0.80
N LEU A 61 -6.10 -6.38 -0.02
CA LEU A 61 -5.80 -5.20 0.78
C LEU A 61 -5.60 -5.55 2.23
N LEU A 62 -4.55 -5.00 2.82
CA LEU A 62 -4.28 -5.12 4.24
C LEU A 62 -4.53 -3.74 4.83
N TRP A 63 -5.05 -3.67 6.03
CA TRP A 63 -5.45 -2.39 6.62
C TRP A 63 -4.68 -2.07 7.88
N ALA A 64 -3.94 -0.97 7.88
CA ALA A 64 -3.27 -0.43 9.06
C ALA A 64 -3.97 0.85 9.46
N LYS A 65 -4.21 1.07 10.73
CA LYS A 65 -4.98 2.20 11.18
C LYS A 65 -4.15 3.43 11.51
N ASP A 66 -2.86 3.30 11.56
CA ASP A 66 -1.98 4.45 11.77
C ASP A 66 -0.58 4.08 11.31
N GLY A 67 0.34 4.99 11.48
CA GLY A 67 1.70 4.77 11.00
C GLY A 67 2.43 3.67 11.73
N VAL A 68 2.13 3.49 13.02
CA VAL A 68 2.80 2.45 13.78
C VAL A 68 2.37 1.09 13.27
N GLU A 69 1.06 0.90 13.06
CA GLU A 69 0.57 -0.36 12.52
C GLU A 69 1.09 -0.57 11.11
N ALA A 70 1.23 0.51 10.34
CA ALA A 70 1.72 0.38 8.99
C ALA A 70 3.14 -0.20 8.98
N ILE A 71 3.99 0.26 9.88
CA ILE A 71 5.35 -0.25 9.95
C ILE A 71 5.33 -1.71 10.36
N GLU A 72 4.54 -2.05 11.34
CA GLU A 72 4.46 -3.43 11.82
C GLU A 72 3.93 -4.35 10.74
N MET A 73 2.89 -3.93 10.05
CA MET A 73 2.31 -4.76 9.02
C MET A 73 3.21 -4.85 7.80
N TYR A 74 3.98 -3.80 7.52
CA TYR A 74 4.94 -3.88 6.45
C TYR A 74 5.94 -4.99 6.75
N LYS A 75 6.44 -5.04 7.96
CA LYS A 75 7.44 -6.05 8.31
C LYS A 75 6.84 -7.45 8.29
N GLN A 76 5.62 -7.57 8.75
CA GLN A 76 5.00 -8.87 8.86
C GLN A 76 4.54 -9.44 7.53
N TYR A 77 3.90 -8.64 6.70
CA TYR A 77 3.30 -9.13 5.49
C TYR A 77 4.04 -8.82 4.20
N GLN A 78 5.01 -7.93 4.23
CA GLN A 78 5.80 -7.59 3.05
C GLN A 78 4.93 -7.30 1.84
N PRO A 79 4.10 -6.27 1.90
CA PRO A 79 3.21 -5.95 0.79
C PRO A 79 3.97 -5.51 -0.44
N ASP A 80 3.32 -5.57 -1.58
CA ASP A 80 3.94 -5.21 -2.83
C ASP A 80 3.87 -3.69 -3.08
N LEU A 81 2.98 -3.01 -2.38
CA LEU A 81 2.82 -1.58 -2.53
C LEU A 81 2.09 -1.05 -1.31
N ILE A 82 2.31 0.20 -0.95
CA ILE A 82 1.67 0.81 0.20
C ILE A 82 0.92 2.06 -0.23
N LEU A 83 -0.35 2.17 0.17
CA LEU A 83 -1.10 3.40 0.03
C LEU A 83 -1.08 4.02 1.42
N MET A 84 -0.45 5.18 1.56
CA MET A 84 -0.18 5.76 2.85
C MET A 84 -0.85 7.11 3.04
N ASP A 85 -1.88 7.15 3.90
CA ASP A 85 -2.50 8.41 4.23
C ASP A 85 -1.47 9.26 5.00
N ILE A 86 -1.40 10.51 4.69
CA ILE A 86 -0.42 11.38 5.34
C ILE A 86 -0.86 11.74 6.73
N LYS A 87 -2.13 12.05 6.95
CA LYS A 87 -2.57 12.48 8.26
C LYS A 87 -3.22 11.38 9.04
N MET A 88 -2.53 10.90 10.03
CA MET A 88 -3.05 9.85 10.91
C MET A 88 -2.59 10.11 12.33
N PRO A 89 -3.31 9.60 13.32
CA PRO A 89 -2.93 9.80 14.71
C PRO A 89 -1.72 8.92 15.07
N ARG A 90 -1.13 9.20 16.16
CA ARG A 90 0.02 8.51 16.72
C ARG A 90 1.26 8.68 15.87
N MET A 91 1.24 8.32 14.64
CA MET A 91 2.37 8.50 13.76
C MET A 91 1.80 8.75 12.38
N ASP A 92 2.14 9.86 11.76
CA ASP A 92 1.60 10.20 10.46
C ASP A 92 2.29 9.41 9.36
N GLY A 93 1.74 9.52 8.16
CA GLY A 93 2.24 8.73 7.03
C GLY A 93 3.62 9.10 6.55
N LEU A 94 4.02 10.36 6.73
CA LEU A 94 5.36 10.76 6.28
C LEU A 94 6.41 10.15 7.20
N GLU A 95 6.16 10.17 8.48
CA GLU A 95 7.09 9.59 9.41
C GLU A 95 7.15 8.07 9.22
N ALA A 96 6.00 7.44 9.02
CA ALA A 96 5.96 6.00 8.78
C ALA A 96 6.75 5.66 7.52
N THR A 97 6.58 6.47 6.47
CA THR A 97 7.31 6.27 5.22
C THR A 97 8.81 6.34 5.45
N HIS A 98 9.24 7.35 6.19
CA HIS A 98 10.65 7.52 6.46
C HIS A 98 11.22 6.27 7.16
N ILE A 99 10.48 5.74 8.12
CA ILE A 99 10.93 4.56 8.83
C ILE A 99 10.90 3.32 7.95
N ILE A 100 9.85 3.16 7.14
CA ILE A 100 9.79 2.01 6.24
C ILE A 100 10.94 2.03 5.27
N ARG A 101 11.37 3.23 4.85
CA ARG A 101 12.49 3.33 3.94
C ARG A 101 13.80 2.84 4.54
N SER A 102 13.87 2.75 5.86
CA SER A 102 15.07 2.17 6.47
C SER A 102 15.07 0.65 6.32
N TYR A 103 13.90 0.04 5.99
CA TYR A 103 13.84 -1.40 5.81
C TYR A 103 13.78 -1.72 4.30
N SER A 104 13.22 -0.87 3.48
CA SER A 104 13.12 -1.14 2.06
C SER A 104 13.14 0.15 1.27
N LYS A 105 14.04 0.26 0.32
CA LYS A 105 14.08 1.41 -0.54
C LYS A 105 13.27 1.18 -1.77
N GLU A 106 12.83 -0.05 -2.01
CA GLU A 106 12.12 -0.38 -3.21
C GLU A 106 10.62 -0.47 -3.16
N VAL A 107 10.02 -0.72 -2.01
CA VAL A 107 8.58 -0.90 -2.00
C VAL A 107 7.91 0.40 -2.45
N PRO A 108 7.02 0.37 -3.44
CA PRO A 108 6.36 1.59 -3.87
C PRO A 108 5.44 2.11 -2.78
N ILE A 109 5.50 3.40 -2.50
CA ILE A 109 4.65 4.05 -1.51
C ILE A 109 3.96 5.22 -2.18
N ILE A 110 2.63 5.18 -2.23
CA ILE A 110 1.84 6.24 -2.81
C ILE A 110 1.16 6.99 -1.67
N ALA A 111 1.40 8.26 -1.55
CA ALA A 111 0.81 9.07 -0.49
C ALA A 111 -0.62 9.43 -0.84
N LEU A 112 -1.51 9.36 0.14
CA LEU A 112 -2.89 9.82 -0.04
C LEU A 112 -3.00 11.11 0.75
N THR A 113 -3.32 12.20 0.09
CA THR A 113 -3.29 13.48 0.76
C THR A 113 -4.51 14.33 0.45
N ALA A 114 -4.98 15.07 1.44
CA ALA A 114 -6.09 15.96 1.25
C ALA A 114 -5.63 17.28 0.65
N TYR A 115 -4.33 17.52 0.66
CA TYR A 115 -3.82 18.79 0.19
C TYR A 115 -3.05 18.62 -1.11
N ALA A 116 -3.33 19.47 -2.05
CA ALA A 116 -2.67 19.40 -3.33
C ALA A 116 -1.63 20.50 -3.52
N PHE A 117 -1.10 21.03 -2.41
CA PHE A 117 -0.11 22.07 -2.52
C PHE A 117 1.23 21.48 -2.92
N GLU A 118 1.97 22.26 -3.67
CA GLU A 118 3.23 21.80 -4.17
C GLU A 118 4.19 21.43 -3.05
N THR A 119 4.19 22.21 -1.97
CA THR A 119 5.09 21.94 -0.85
C THR A 119 4.76 20.62 -0.19
N ASP A 120 3.48 20.22 -0.15
CA ASP A 120 3.11 18.95 0.46
C ASP A 120 3.57 17.80 -0.42
N LYS A 121 3.51 17.98 -1.72
CA LYS A 121 3.94 16.95 -2.63
C LYS A 121 5.46 16.77 -2.55
N GLU A 122 6.17 17.89 -2.47
CA GLU A 122 7.61 17.83 -2.38
C GLU A 122 8.04 17.15 -1.10
N LEU A 123 7.36 17.44 -0.01
CA LEU A 123 7.71 16.84 1.26
C LEU A 123 7.46 15.32 1.22
N ALA A 124 6.37 14.90 0.61
CA ALA A 124 6.08 13.48 0.50
C ALA A 124 7.18 12.77 -0.29
N LEU A 125 7.62 13.38 -1.36
CA LEU A 125 8.67 12.79 -2.17
C LEU A 125 10.00 12.77 -1.40
N GLU A 126 10.29 13.84 -0.67
CA GLU A 126 11.50 13.87 0.12
C GLU A 126 11.52 12.82 1.19
N MET A 127 10.39 12.52 1.78
CA MET A 127 10.32 11.52 2.84
C MET A 127 10.34 10.10 2.28
N GLY A 128 10.26 9.95 0.99
CA GLY A 128 10.41 8.64 0.37
C GLY A 128 9.21 8.09 -0.38
N CYS A 129 8.14 8.87 -0.53
CA CYS A 129 7.01 8.42 -1.31
C CYS A 129 7.33 8.47 -2.78
N ASN A 130 6.78 7.55 -3.55
CA ASN A 130 7.05 7.51 -4.97
C ASN A 130 6.04 8.33 -5.76
N ASP A 131 4.85 8.53 -5.23
CA ASP A 131 3.82 9.26 -5.94
C ASP A 131 2.78 9.70 -4.91
N PHE A 132 1.75 10.43 -5.34
CA PHE A 132 0.70 10.83 -4.45
C PHE A 132 -0.63 10.86 -5.19
N VAL A 133 -1.72 10.70 -4.46
CA VAL A 133 -3.06 10.80 -5.01
C VAL A 133 -3.84 11.71 -4.07
N THR A 134 -4.55 12.66 -4.62
CA THR A 134 -5.27 13.63 -3.81
C THR A 134 -6.63 13.09 -3.42
N LYS A 135 -7.06 13.35 -2.20
CA LYS A 135 -8.39 12.97 -1.75
C LYS A 135 -9.39 14.01 -2.19
N PRO A 136 -10.60 13.63 -2.51
CA PRO A 136 -11.16 12.28 -2.43
C PRO A 136 -10.60 11.42 -3.56
N VAL A 137 -10.31 10.18 -3.24
CA VAL A 137 -9.64 9.32 -4.19
C VAL A 137 -10.61 8.84 -5.25
N SER A 138 -10.28 9.01 -6.52
CA SER A 138 -11.11 8.52 -7.60
C SER A 138 -10.48 7.25 -8.14
N LYS A 139 -11.29 6.41 -8.74
CA LYS A 139 -10.80 5.16 -9.28
C LYS A 139 -9.78 5.43 -10.36
N GLU A 140 -10.04 6.39 -11.22
CA GLU A 140 -9.13 6.72 -12.26
C GLU A 140 -7.78 7.16 -11.78
N ALA A 141 -7.73 8.07 -10.81
CA ALA A 141 -6.46 8.56 -10.31
C ALA A 141 -5.70 7.45 -9.62
N LEU A 142 -6.41 6.60 -8.88
CA LEU A 142 -5.75 5.52 -8.16
C LEU A 142 -5.19 4.50 -9.14
N GLU A 143 -5.97 4.12 -10.14
CA GLU A 143 -5.51 3.14 -11.11
C GLU A 143 -4.32 3.65 -11.89
N LYS A 144 -4.34 4.95 -12.20
CA LYS A 144 -3.25 5.50 -12.93
C LYS A 144 -1.98 5.46 -12.12
N ALA A 145 -2.07 5.75 -10.82
CA ALA A 145 -0.90 5.71 -9.95
C ALA A 145 -0.41 4.27 -9.81
N LEU A 146 -1.33 3.32 -9.69
CA LEU A 146 -0.93 1.92 -9.53
C LEU A 146 -0.26 1.38 -10.78
N GLU A 147 -0.72 1.81 -11.95
CA GLU A 147 -0.13 1.34 -13.18
C GLU A 147 1.34 1.66 -13.31
N LYS A 148 1.78 2.74 -12.68
CA LYS A 148 3.17 3.12 -12.79
C LYS A 148 4.08 2.09 -12.17
N PHE A 149 3.57 1.30 -11.23
CA PHE A 149 4.40 0.36 -10.50
C PHE A 149 4.07 -1.10 -10.80
N SER A 150 3.11 -1.36 -11.68
CA SER A 150 2.73 -2.68 -11.95
C SER A 150 3.07 -2.95 -13.36
N VAL A 151 4.16 -3.13 -13.73
CA VAL A 151 4.45 -3.33 -15.11
C VAL A 151 4.37 -4.70 -15.55
#